data_9dc6b38faf77952076fd7d084543bba9
#
_entry.id   9dc6b38faf77952076fd7d084543bba9
#
_cell.length_a   1.000
_cell.length_b   1.000
_cell.length_c   1.000
_cell.angle_alpha   90.00
_cell.angle_beta   90.00
_cell.angle_gamma   90.00
#
_symmetry.space_group_name_H-M   'P 1'
#
loop_
_entity.id
_entity.type
_entity.pdbx_description
1 polymer ?
#
loop_
_entity_poly.entity_id
_entity_poly.type
_entity_poly.pdbx_seq_one_letter_code
_entity_poly.pdbx_strand_id
1 'polypeptide(L)'
;MRRLSNQMLSGRRINFSRRGTDMTRRVRKAVFPVGGMGTRFLPATKAMPKEMLPVVDKPLIQYAVEEAQAAGIEHFIFVTGRGKGALEDHFDHAPQLERLLLERRKTKEIEAVTSWMPKSGQVSYTRQQEPMGLGHAVWCARDLVGDEPFAVLLPDDLVRAKVPCLRQMVDTYVEVGGNVVAVMDVPREHTKRYGILDVEKDDGRLARAKGLVEKPDPEVAPSTLSIIGRYILHPKVFDYLELQQRGAGGEIQLTDAMAKTIGSVPFHGLRFEGQRFDCGDKVGFLHANVVFALDREDLASDFREALRSIQI
;
A
#
# COMPACT_ATOMS: atom_id res chain seq x y z
N MET A 1 -63.47 18.78 -36.00
CA MET A 1 -63.80 19.11 -34.60
C MET A 1 -63.45 17.91 -33.73
N ARG A 2 -62.37 17.99 -32.92
CA ARG A 2 -62.20 17.36 -31.62
C ARG A 2 -60.85 17.82 -31.10
N ARG A 3 -60.84 18.65 -30.04
CA ARG A 3 -59.69 19.11 -29.28
C ARG A 3 -59.25 17.95 -28.45
N LEU A 4 -57.91 17.66 -28.42
CA LEU A 4 -57.29 16.82 -27.44
C LEU A 4 -56.37 17.70 -26.57
N SER A 5 -56.67 17.70 -25.32
CA SER A 5 -56.10 18.46 -24.25
C SER A 5 -54.64 17.99 -23.91
N ASN A 6 -53.72 18.95 -23.83
CA ASN A 6 -52.40 18.78 -23.25
C ASN A 6 -52.53 18.56 -21.71
N GLN A 7 -52.20 17.38 -21.24
CA GLN A 7 -51.89 17.16 -19.83
C GLN A 7 -50.36 17.29 -19.61
N MET A 8 -50.00 18.35 -18.93
CA MET A 8 -48.64 18.55 -18.40
C MET A 8 -48.35 17.47 -17.35
N LEU A 9 -47.38 16.63 -17.64
CA LEU A 9 -46.73 15.76 -16.63
C LEU A 9 -45.75 16.60 -15.81
N SER A 10 -46.14 16.94 -14.59
CA SER A 10 -45.28 17.54 -13.61
C SER A 10 -44.21 16.55 -13.17
N GLY A 11 -42.98 16.70 -13.68
CA GLY A 11 -41.81 15.95 -13.24
C GLY A 11 -41.50 16.25 -11.77
N ARG A 12 -41.81 15.35 -10.87
CA ARG A 12 -41.23 15.36 -9.51
C ARG A 12 -39.73 15.17 -9.62
N ARG A 13 -38.98 16.24 -9.40
CA ARG A 13 -37.57 16.15 -9.11
C ARG A 13 -37.39 15.41 -7.76
N ILE A 14 -36.93 14.19 -7.83
CA ILE A 14 -36.49 13.47 -6.63
C ILE A 14 -35.18 14.14 -6.16
N ASN A 15 -35.29 14.99 -5.15
CA ASN A 15 -34.17 15.55 -4.46
C ASN A 15 -33.54 14.41 -3.61
N PHE A 16 -32.49 13.76 -4.12
CA PHE A 16 -31.62 12.95 -3.30
C PHE A 16 -30.89 13.88 -2.32
N SER A 17 -31.43 14.02 -1.14
CA SER A 17 -30.75 14.64 -0.01
C SER A 17 -29.51 13.82 0.33
N ARG A 18 -28.34 14.20 -0.20
CA ARG A 18 -27.02 13.73 0.26
C ARG A 18 -26.76 14.35 1.64
N ARG A 19 -27.31 13.77 2.70
CA ARG A 19 -26.92 14.02 4.09
C ARG A 19 -26.80 12.69 4.81
N GLY A 20 -25.62 12.11 4.71
CA GLY A 20 -25.10 11.08 5.56
C GLY A 20 -23.57 11.13 5.36
N THR A 21 -22.86 11.47 6.39
CA THR A 21 -21.40 11.56 6.38
C THR A 21 -20.82 10.19 6.04
N ASP A 22 -20.26 10.11 4.85
CA ASP A 22 -19.76 8.91 4.15
C ASP A 22 -18.41 8.43 4.76
N MET A 23 -18.28 8.44 6.07
CA MET A 23 -17.04 8.14 6.78
C MET A 23 -16.80 6.64 7.05
N THR A 24 -17.71 5.76 6.61
CA THR A 24 -17.64 4.32 6.88
C THR A 24 -17.84 3.43 5.65
N ARG A 25 -17.61 3.95 4.44
CA ARG A 25 -17.59 3.10 3.26
C ARG A 25 -16.47 2.08 3.39
N ARG A 26 -16.76 0.83 3.00
CA ARG A 26 -15.78 -0.27 3.03
C ARG A 26 -14.58 0.04 2.14
N VAL A 27 -13.37 -0.20 2.63
CA VAL A 27 -12.13 -0.09 1.85
C VAL A 27 -12.02 -1.32 0.95
N ARG A 28 -12.21 -1.14 -0.36
CA ARG A 28 -12.24 -2.22 -1.35
C ARG A 28 -11.10 -2.17 -2.34
N LYS A 29 -10.44 -1.02 -2.46
CA LYS A 29 -9.41 -0.76 -3.45
C LYS A 29 -8.06 -0.54 -2.77
N ALA A 30 -7.00 -1.07 -3.36
CA ALA A 30 -5.64 -0.81 -2.93
C ALA A 30 -4.77 -0.35 -4.09
N VAL A 31 -4.00 0.70 -3.86
CA VAL A 31 -3.03 1.28 -4.80
C VAL A 31 -1.64 0.80 -4.41
N PHE A 32 -0.90 0.28 -5.37
CA PHE A 32 0.49 -0.17 -5.24
C PHE A 32 1.39 0.68 -6.11
N PRO A 33 2.10 1.68 -5.53
CA PRO A 33 3.10 2.46 -6.24
C PRO A 33 4.34 1.62 -6.55
N VAL A 34 4.49 1.18 -7.79
CA VAL A 34 5.57 0.28 -8.24
C VAL A 34 6.40 0.87 -9.39
N GLY A 35 6.29 2.20 -9.63
CA GLY A 35 6.99 2.92 -10.71
C GLY A 35 8.47 3.24 -10.42
N GLY A 36 8.94 3.07 -9.19
CA GLY A 36 10.29 3.45 -8.76
C GLY A 36 11.42 2.67 -9.45
N MET A 37 12.58 3.30 -9.66
CA MET A 37 13.71 2.71 -10.38
C MET A 37 14.56 1.73 -9.57
N GLY A 38 14.41 1.66 -8.24
CA GLY A 38 15.11 0.71 -7.39
C GLY A 38 16.64 0.87 -7.33
N THR A 39 17.16 2.07 -7.46
CA THR A 39 18.61 2.35 -7.60
C THR A 39 19.47 1.84 -6.45
N ARG A 40 18.90 1.67 -5.25
CA ARG A 40 19.62 1.13 -4.07
C ARG A 40 20.06 -0.32 -4.25
N PHE A 41 19.40 -1.08 -5.14
CA PHE A 41 19.67 -2.49 -5.40
C PHE A 41 20.38 -2.74 -6.76
N LEU A 42 20.96 -1.72 -7.36
CA LEU A 42 21.84 -1.93 -8.50
C LEU A 42 23.04 -2.81 -8.10
N PRO A 43 23.47 -3.72 -8.98
CA PRO A 43 23.05 -3.91 -10.37
C PRO A 43 21.81 -4.78 -10.59
N ALA A 44 21.27 -5.49 -9.58
CA ALA A 44 20.13 -6.42 -9.74
C ALA A 44 18.91 -5.75 -10.37
N THR A 45 18.58 -4.55 -9.94
CA THR A 45 17.41 -3.80 -10.42
C THR A 45 17.62 -3.09 -11.77
N LYS A 46 18.75 -3.32 -12.45
CA LYS A 46 18.95 -2.86 -13.83
C LYS A 46 17.96 -3.50 -14.81
N ALA A 47 17.66 -4.77 -14.61
CA ALA A 47 16.82 -5.57 -15.53
C ALA A 47 15.53 -6.08 -14.84
N MET A 48 15.41 -5.95 -13.54
CA MET A 48 14.27 -6.47 -12.76
C MET A 48 13.71 -5.36 -11.86
N PRO A 49 12.37 -5.19 -11.78
CA PRO A 49 11.75 -4.31 -10.80
C PRO A 49 12.16 -4.66 -9.38
N LYS A 50 12.44 -3.66 -8.52
CA LYS A 50 12.79 -3.92 -7.10
C LYS A 50 11.68 -4.69 -6.36
N GLU A 51 10.45 -4.49 -6.77
CA GLU A 51 9.27 -5.13 -6.21
C GLU A 51 9.20 -6.64 -6.52
N MET A 52 10.00 -7.10 -7.51
CA MET A 52 10.19 -8.50 -7.86
C MET A 52 11.37 -9.16 -7.13
N LEU A 53 12.11 -8.44 -6.30
CA LEU A 53 13.14 -9.04 -5.45
C LEU A 53 12.49 -10.04 -4.48
N PRO A 54 12.97 -11.30 -4.43
CA PRO A 54 12.34 -12.33 -3.63
C PRO A 54 12.79 -12.28 -2.17
N VAL A 55 11.84 -12.34 -1.25
CA VAL A 55 12.10 -12.72 0.13
C VAL A 55 11.82 -14.21 0.21
N VAL A 56 12.88 -14.99 0.42
CA VAL A 56 12.93 -16.45 0.23
C VAL A 56 12.64 -16.83 -1.24
N ASP A 57 11.42 -17.17 -1.57
CA ASP A 57 10.99 -17.64 -2.90
C ASP A 57 9.78 -16.84 -3.45
N LYS A 58 9.36 -15.79 -2.74
CA LYS A 58 8.18 -14.99 -3.07
C LYS A 58 8.55 -13.52 -3.28
N PRO A 59 8.18 -12.88 -4.39
CA PRO A 59 8.46 -11.46 -4.64
C PRO A 59 7.79 -10.54 -3.61
N LEU A 60 8.44 -9.42 -3.28
CA LEU A 60 7.92 -8.41 -2.34
C LEU A 60 6.49 -7.97 -2.68
N ILE A 61 6.20 -7.77 -3.96
CA ILE A 61 4.87 -7.34 -4.39
C ILE A 61 3.77 -8.37 -4.08
N GLN A 62 4.08 -9.65 -4.12
CA GLN A 62 3.12 -10.71 -3.82
C GLN A 62 2.74 -10.68 -2.32
N TYR A 63 3.70 -10.48 -1.41
CA TYR A 63 3.40 -10.30 0.01
C TYR A 63 2.42 -9.15 0.25
N ALA A 64 2.62 -8.01 -0.43
CA ALA A 64 1.75 -6.86 -0.29
C ALA A 64 0.33 -7.12 -0.84
N VAL A 65 0.21 -7.86 -1.93
CA VAL A 65 -1.09 -8.24 -2.51
C VAL A 65 -1.82 -9.26 -1.62
N GLU A 66 -1.13 -10.28 -1.13
CA GLU A 66 -1.70 -11.26 -0.20
C GLU A 66 -2.17 -10.60 1.10
N GLU A 67 -1.40 -9.64 1.64
CA GLU A 67 -1.82 -8.84 2.80
C GLU A 67 -3.11 -8.06 2.51
N ALA A 68 -3.20 -7.45 1.33
CA ALA A 68 -4.38 -6.70 0.92
C ALA A 68 -5.60 -7.62 0.71
N GLN A 69 -5.42 -8.80 0.10
CA GLN A 69 -6.48 -9.82 -0.03
C GLN A 69 -7.00 -10.25 1.34
N ALA A 70 -6.10 -10.55 2.27
CA ALA A 70 -6.45 -10.96 3.63
C ALA A 70 -7.17 -9.84 4.42
N ALA A 71 -6.94 -8.57 4.08
CA ALA A 71 -7.66 -7.43 4.62
C ALA A 71 -9.05 -7.21 3.97
N GLY A 72 -9.37 -7.94 2.90
CA GLY A 72 -10.64 -7.85 2.19
C GLY A 72 -10.67 -6.85 1.04
N ILE A 73 -9.52 -6.49 0.49
CA ILE A 73 -9.40 -5.71 -0.75
C ILE A 73 -9.87 -6.57 -1.93
N GLU A 74 -10.62 -5.95 -2.83
CA GLU A 74 -11.25 -6.59 -3.98
C GLU A 74 -10.66 -6.11 -5.31
N HIS A 75 -9.99 -4.95 -5.32
CA HIS A 75 -9.42 -4.35 -6.53
C HIS A 75 -8.00 -3.84 -6.27
N PHE A 76 -7.05 -4.31 -7.08
CA PHE A 76 -5.62 -4.07 -6.96
C PHE A 76 -5.17 -3.17 -8.10
N ILE A 77 -4.72 -1.96 -7.76
CA ILE A 77 -4.37 -0.91 -8.73
C ILE A 77 -2.85 -0.71 -8.69
N PHE A 78 -2.16 -1.16 -9.72
CA PHE A 78 -0.71 -0.98 -9.82
C PHE A 78 -0.37 0.30 -10.59
N VAL A 79 0.38 1.19 -9.94
CA VAL A 79 0.91 2.39 -10.60
C VAL A 79 2.34 2.10 -11.05
N THR A 80 2.46 1.67 -12.31
CA THR A 80 3.71 1.19 -12.90
C THR A 80 4.53 2.31 -13.55
N GLY A 81 5.74 1.96 -13.99
CA GLY A 81 6.62 2.80 -14.79
C GLY A 81 7.19 2.02 -15.98
N ARG A 82 8.13 2.61 -16.67
CA ARG A 82 8.84 1.94 -17.77
C ARG A 82 9.64 0.74 -17.24
N GLY A 83 9.62 -0.38 -17.97
CA GLY A 83 10.42 -1.59 -17.65
C GLY A 83 9.83 -2.44 -16.52
N LYS A 84 8.52 -2.35 -16.24
CA LYS A 84 7.82 -3.09 -15.17
C LYS A 84 7.02 -4.30 -15.67
N GLY A 85 7.21 -4.78 -16.91
CA GLY A 85 6.45 -5.89 -17.49
C GLY A 85 6.48 -7.17 -16.64
N ALA A 86 7.60 -7.47 -15.98
CA ALA A 86 7.69 -8.63 -15.09
C ALA A 86 6.68 -8.58 -13.91
N LEU A 87 6.19 -7.39 -13.52
CA LEU A 87 5.11 -7.27 -12.54
C LEU A 87 3.77 -7.69 -13.14
N GLU A 88 3.51 -7.30 -14.39
CA GLU A 88 2.28 -7.66 -15.10
C GLU A 88 2.26 -9.18 -15.33
N ASP A 89 3.36 -9.75 -15.84
CA ASP A 89 3.52 -11.20 -16.06
C ASP A 89 3.36 -12.02 -14.76
N HIS A 90 3.77 -11.48 -13.61
CA HIS A 90 3.66 -12.18 -12.32
C HIS A 90 2.21 -12.39 -11.87
N PHE A 91 1.31 -11.47 -12.23
CA PHE A 91 -0.12 -11.57 -11.88
C PHE A 91 -0.98 -12.20 -13.00
N ASP A 92 -0.35 -12.65 -14.08
CA ASP A 92 -1.01 -13.37 -15.16
C ASP A 92 -0.73 -14.88 -15.11
N HIS A 93 -1.59 -15.66 -15.77
CA HIS A 93 -1.37 -17.07 -15.98
C HIS A 93 -0.10 -17.33 -16.80
N ALA A 94 0.63 -18.39 -16.44
CA ALA A 94 1.77 -18.90 -17.17
C ALA A 94 1.42 -20.25 -17.86
N PRO A 95 0.63 -20.27 -18.96
CA PRO A 95 -0.01 -21.49 -19.47
C PRO A 95 0.98 -22.60 -19.84
N GLN A 96 2.18 -22.23 -20.29
CA GLN A 96 3.23 -23.20 -20.64
C GLN A 96 3.80 -23.87 -19.38
N LEU A 97 4.08 -23.08 -18.33
CA LEU A 97 4.57 -23.60 -17.05
C LEU A 97 3.49 -24.45 -16.37
N GLU A 98 2.27 -23.94 -16.29
CA GLU A 98 1.14 -24.63 -15.67
C GLU A 98 0.89 -25.98 -16.33
N ARG A 99 0.90 -26.05 -17.67
CA ARG A 99 0.77 -27.31 -18.43
C ARG A 99 1.89 -28.30 -18.12
N LEU A 100 3.15 -27.82 -18.10
CA LEU A 100 4.31 -28.66 -17.78
C LEU A 100 4.20 -29.27 -16.37
N LEU A 101 3.77 -28.44 -15.39
CA LEU A 101 3.58 -28.90 -14.02
C LEU A 101 2.45 -29.91 -13.91
N LEU A 102 1.33 -29.72 -14.63
CA LEU A 102 0.22 -30.68 -14.71
C LEU A 102 0.68 -32.04 -15.31
N GLU A 103 1.37 -32.00 -16.42
CA GLU A 103 1.92 -33.21 -17.05
C GLU A 103 2.86 -33.99 -16.12
N ARG A 104 3.63 -33.27 -15.30
CA ARG A 104 4.55 -33.86 -14.32
C ARG A 104 3.90 -34.17 -12.97
N ARG A 105 2.58 -33.94 -12.81
CA ARG A 105 1.80 -34.14 -11.59
C ARG A 105 2.36 -33.38 -10.37
N LYS A 106 2.92 -32.16 -10.61
CA LYS A 106 3.50 -31.29 -9.59
C LYS A 106 2.44 -30.39 -8.98
N THR A 107 1.54 -30.97 -8.19
CA THR A 107 0.34 -30.29 -7.65
C THR A 107 0.70 -29.14 -6.72
N LYS A 108 1.71 -29.31 -5.85
CA LYS A 108 2.14 -28.27 -4.91
C LYS A 108 2.68 -27.04 -5.64
N GLU A 109 3.47 -27.25 -6.69
CA GLU A 109 4.04 -26.18 -7.50
C GLU A 109 2.97 -25.45 -8.31
N ILE A 110 1.93 -26.17 -8.80
CA ILE A 110 0.77 -25.52 -9.44
C ILE A 110 0.05 -24.63 -8.44
N GLU A 111 -0.26 -25.15 -7.25
CA GLU A 111 -0.91 -24.40 -6.18
C GLU A 111 -0.08 -23.15 -5.79
N ALA A 112 1.24 -23.29 -5.68
CA ALA A 112 2.15 -22.20 -5.35
C ALA A 112 2.13 -21.07 -6.38
N VAL A 113 1.85 -21.35 -7.67
CA VAL A 113 1.81 -20.29 -8.70
C VAL A 113 0.41 -19.76 -9.00
N THR A 114 -0.67 -20.45 -8.60
CA THR A 114 -2.03 -20.06 -9.00
C THR A 114 -2.96 -19.66 -7.85
N SER A 115 -2.78 -20.23 -6.64
CA SER A 115 -3.79 -20.11 -5.56
C SER A 115 -3.96 -18.70 -4.99
N TRP A 116 -2.95 -17.87 -5.09
CA TRP A 116 -2.90 -16.51 -4.54
C TRP A 116 -3.24 -15.42 -5.58
N MET A 117 -3.32 -15.78 -6.87
CA MET A 117 -3.56 -14.80 -7.92
C MET A 117 -4.93 -14.12 -7.76
N PRO A 118 -5.01 -12.80 -7.95
CA PRO A 118 -6.29 -12.10 -8.05
C PRO A 118 -7.12 -12.64 -9.22
N LYS A 119 -8.44 -12.60 -9.08
CA LYS A 119 -9.36 -13.06 -10.13
C LYS A 119 -9.41 -12.07 -11.30
N SER A 120 -9.83 -12.56 -12.46
CA SER A 120 -10.06 -11.72 -13.64
C SER A 120 -10.91 -10.49 -13.31
N GLY A 121 -10.45 -9.31 -13.73
CA GLY A 121 -11.11 -8.02 -13.50
C GLY A 121 -10.78 -7.37 -12.14
N GLN A 122 -10.02 -8.04 -11.25
CA GLN A 122 -9.61 -7.45 -9.97
C GLN A 122 -8.32 -6.63 -10.06
N VAL A 123 -7.57 -6.74 -11.14
CA VAL A 123 -6.29 -6.04 -11.34
C VAL A 123 -6.44 -4.94 -12.38
N SER A 124 -5.90 -3.78 -12.09
CA SER A 124 -5.78 -2.66 -13.02
C SER A 124 -4.37 -2.09 -12.99
N TYR A 125 -3.89 -1.67 -14.14
CA TYR A 125 -2.59 -1.02 -14.30
C TYR A 125 -2.80 0.40 -14.80
N THR A 126 -2.13 1.36 -14.16
CA THR A 126 -1.96 2.72 -14.66
C THR A 126 -0.50 3.10 -14.63
N ARG A 127 -0.11 4.16 -15.31
CA ARG A 127 1.30 4.50 -15.48
C ARG A 127 1.64 5.87 -14.93
N GLN A 128 2.65 5.90 -14.06
CA GLN A 128 3.37 7.10 -13.75
C GLN A 128 4.44 7.33 -14.84
N GLN A 129 4.21 8.26 -15.75
CA GLN A 129 5.12 8.50 -16.87
C GLN A 129 6.42 9.18 -16.43
N GLU A 130 6.34 10.08 -15.45
CA GLU A 130 7.47 10.80 -14.88
C GLU A 130 7.58 10.51 -13.38
N PRO A 131 8.79 10.20 -12.84
CA PRO A 131 8.99 9.86 -11.43
C PRO A 131 8.96 11.11 -10.54
N MET A 132 7.79 11.74 -10.38
CA MET A 132 7.61 12.97 -9.61
C MET A 132 7.31 12.75 -8.13
N GLY A 133 7.52 11.56 -7.58
CA GLY A 133 7.33 11.24 -6.17
C GLY A 133 6.10 10.38 -5.87
N LEU A 134 5.96 9.98 -4.59
CA LEU A 134 4.92 9.07 -4.13
C LEU A 134 3.51 9.66 -4.27
N GLY A 135 3.34 10.94 -3.94
CA GLY A 135 2.05 11.60 -4.08
C GLY A 135 1.57 11.62 -5.53
N HIS A 136 2.47 11.87 -6.48
CA HIS A 136 2.14 11.80 -7.90
C HIS A 136 1.79 10.38 -8.35
N ALA A 137 2.47 9.35 -7.85
CA ALA A 137 2.11 7.98 -8.16
C ALA A 137 0.68 7.65 -7.69
N VAL A 138 0.33 8.04 -6.46
CA VAL A 138 -1.03 7.86 -5.93
C VAL A 138 -2.05 8.66 -6.76
N TRP A 139 -1.74 9.89 -7.13
CA TRP A 139 -2.59 10.72 -7.99
C TRP A 139 -2.88 10.08 -9.37
N CYS A 140 -1.91 9.37 -9.95
CA CYS A 140 -2.10 8.63 -11.21
C CYS A 140 -3.19 7.54 -11.12
N ALA A 141 -3.57 7.10 -9.91
CA ALA A 141 -4.61 6.11 -9.70
C ALA A 141 -6.01 6.70 -9.46
N ARG A 142 -6.17 8.03 -9.38
CA ARG A 142 -7.41 8.71 -8.96
C ARG A 142 -8.66 8.26 -9.72
N ASP A 143 -8.57 8.12 -11.04
CA ASP A 143 -9.71 7.75 -11.88
C ASP A 143 -10.16 6.30 -11.63
N LEU A 144 -9.23 5.40 -11.28
CA LEU A 144 -9.51 4.01 -10.92
C LEU A 144 -10.02 3.89 -9.47
N VAL A 145 -9.55 4.75 -8.58
CA VAL A 145 -10.03 4.83 -7.18
C VAL A 145 -11.43 5.44 -7.14
N GLY A 146 -11.65 6.55 -7.83
CA GLY A 146 -12.92 7.30 -7.78
C GLY A 146 -13.13 7.97 -6.41
N ASP A 147 -14.39 8.06 -6.01
CA ASP A 147 -14.83 8.69 -4.76
C ASP A 147 -15.04 7.65 -3.64
N GLU A 148 -14.06 6.77 -3.42
CA GLU A 148 -14.10 5.72 -2.40
C GLU A 148 -12.86 5.80 -1.50
N PRO A 149 -12.94 5.41 -0.20
CA PRO A 149 -11.77 5.19 0.62
C PRO A 149 -10.93 4.07 0.02
N PHE A 150 -9.63 4.23 0.06
CA PHE A 150 -8.71 3.28 -0.55
C PHE A 150 -7.46 3.07 0.29
N ALA A 151 -6.83 1.91 0.13
CA ALA A 151 -5.54 1.63 0.73
C ALA A 151 -4.39 2.02 -0.20
N VAL A 152 -3.23 2.36 0.37
CA VAL A 152 -1.96 2.43 -0.36
C VAL A 152 -0.97 1.53 0.36
N LEU A 153 -0.31 0.65 -0.39
CA LEU A 153 0.71 -0.25 0.14
C LEU A 153 2.02 -0.06 -0.63
N LEU A 154 3.08 0.23 0.10
CA LEU A 154 4.44 0.23 -0.45
C LEU A 154 5.00 -1.19 -0.33
N PRO A 155 5.30 -1.87 -1.46
CA PRO A 155 5.72 -3.29 -1.41
C PRO A 155 7.05 -3.54 -0.70
N ASP A 156 7.93 -2.55 -0.68
CA ASP A 156 9.22 -2.62 0.00
C ASP A 156 9.15 -2.40 1.53
N ASP A 157 8.00 -2.05 2.06
CA ASP A 157 7.70 -2.08 3.50
C ASP A 157 7.03 -3.41 3.85
N LEU A 158 7.81 -4.47 4.05
CA LEU A 158 7.28 -5.79 4.39
C LEU A 158 6.91 -5.87 5.86
N VAL A 159 5.73 -6.39 6.17
CA VAL A 159 5.26 -6.57 7.56
C VAL A 159 4.97 -8.04 7.84
N ARG A 160 5.61 -8.56 8.90
CA ARG A 160 5.32 -9.87 9.48
C ARG A 160 4.41 -9.69 10.67
N ALA A 161 3.20 -10.22 10.62
CA ALA A 161 2.22 -10.10 11.69
C ALA A 161 1.30 -11.33 11.72
N LYS A 162 0.75 -11.66 12.89
CA LYS A 162 -0.25 -12.74 13.04
C LYS A 162 -1.57 -12.35 12.37
N VAL A 163 -2.00 -11.10 12.58
CA VAL A 163 -3.10 -10.46 11.86
C VAL A 163 -2.47 -9.47 10.89
N PRO A 164 -2.71 -9.57 9.58
CA PRO A 164 -2.09 -8.66 8.60
C PRO A 164 -2.24 -7.19 8.97
N CYS A 165 -1.20 -6.38 8.76
CA CYS A 165 -1.19 -4.97 9.16
C CYS A 165 -2.37 -4.20 8.55
N LEU A 166 -2.62 -4.37 7.25
CA LEU A 166 -3.75 -3.71 6.59
C LEU A 166 -5.10 -4.15 7.17
N ARG A 167 -5.25 -5.41 7.63
CA ARG A 167 -6.47 -5.88 8.28
C ARG A 167 -6.70 -5.13 9.60
N GLN A 168 -5.67 -4.99 10.42
CA GLN A 168 -5.74 -4.20 11.66
C GLN A 168 -6.15 -2.75 11.38
N MET A 169 -5.62 -2.17 10.29
CA MET A 169 -5.96 -0.81 9.86
C MET A 169 -7.41 -0.69 9.37
N VAL A 170 -7.90 -1.67 8.62
CA VAL A 170 -9.32 -1.70 8.16
C VAL A 170 -10.26 -1.78 9.36
N ASP A 171 -9.97 -2.62 10.33
CA ASP A 171 -10.77 -2.74 11.56
C ASP A 171 -10.78 -1.39 12.32
N THR A 172 -9.60 -0.75 12.47
CA THR A 172 -9.50 0.59 13.08
C THR A 172 -10.24 1.65 12.26
N TYR A 173 -10.13 1.62 10.92
CA TYR A 173 -10.85 2.56 10.05
C TYR A 173 -12.37 2.47 10.22
N VAL A 174 -12.92 1.27 10.41
CA VAL A 174 -14.36 1.09 10.68
C VAL A 174 -14.77 1.76 12.00
N GLU A 175 -13.87 1.79 12.99
CA GLU A 175 -14.12 2.40 14.30
C GLU A 175 -14.03 3.94 14.27
N VAL A 176 -13.01 4.49 13.58
CA VAL A 176 -12.68 5.93 13.70
C VAL A 176 -12.96 6.75 12.44
N GLY A 177 -13.09 6.12 11.29
CA GLY A 177 -13.24 6.77 9.99
C GLY A 177 -12.05 7.62 9.57
N GLY A 178 -12.20 8.34 8.46
CA GLY A 178 -11.20 9.30 7.97
C GLY A 178 -9.95 8.63 7.37
N ASN A 179 -8.78 9.18 7.67
CA ASN A 179 -7.49 8.62 7.26
C ASN A 179 -6.88 7.80 8.39
N VAL A 180 -6.36 6.62 8.08
CA VAL A 180 -5.60 5.78 9.02
C VAL A 180 -4.27 5.41 8.37
N VAL A 181 -3.16 5.69 9.03
CA VAL A 181 -1.82 5.29 8.58
C VAL A 181 -1.19 4.37 9.61
N ALA A 182 -0.44 3.36 9.16
CA ALA A 182 0.35 2.56 10.06
C ALA A 182 1.57 3.34 10.51
N VAL A 183 1.85 3.30 11.81
CA VAL A 183 2.96 4.05 12.41
C VAL A 183 3.79 3.16 13.34
N MET A 184 5.04 3.58 13.53
CA MET A 184 5.95 2.99 14.51
C MET A 184 6.84 4.08 15.12
N ASP A 185 7.26 3.88 16.35
CA ASP A 185 8.26 4.73 16.96
C ASP A 185 9.64 4.41 16.39
N VAL A 186 10.40 5.45 16.04
CA VAL A 186 11.76 5.31 15.52
C VAL A 186 12.75 6.09 16.41
N PRO A 187 14.05 5.70 16.44
CA PRO A 187 15.07 6.56 17.01
C PRO A 187 14.99 7.97 16.40
N ARG A 188 15.18 8.99 17.25
CA ARG A 188 14.97 10.39 16.82
C ARG A 188 15.83 10.80 15.63
N GLU A 189 17.05 10.30 15.54
CA GLU A 189 17.97 10.49 14.42
C GLU A 189 17.46 9.93 13.08
N HIS A 190 16.47 9.03 13.13
CA HIS A 190 15.86 8.43 11.93
C HIS A 190 14.64 9.19 11.42
N THR A 191 14.15 10.22 12.13
CA THR A 191 12.96 10.99 11.70
C THR A 191 13.11 11.61 10.31
N LYS A 192 14.33 11.99 9.93
CA LYS A 192 14.67 12.52 8.59
C LYS A 192 14.45 11.53 7.42
N ARG A 193 14.01 10.30 7.71
CA ARG A 193 13.75 9.27 6.69
C ARG A 193 12.25 9.07 6.41
N TYR A 194 11.37 9.62 7.26
CA TYR A 194 9.95 9.30 7.27
C TYR A 194 9.06 10.55 7.37
N GLY A 195 7.80 10.40 6.96
CA GLY A 195 6.76 11.32 7.42
C GLY A 195 6.49 11.12 8.91
N ILE A 196 6.46 12.19 9.69
CA ILE A 196 6.31 12.16 11.15
C ILE A 196 4.99 12.79 11.55
N LEU A 197 4.26 12.12 12.47
CA LEU A 197 3.03 12.65 13.02
C LEU A 197 3.30 13.77 14.03
N ASP A 198 2.60 14.89 13.88
CA ASP A 198 2.40 15.86 14.95
C ASP A 198 1.15 15.43 15.74
N VAL A 199 1.37 14.86 16.92
CA VAL A 199 0.35 14.18 17.70
C VAL A 199 -0.46 15.16 18.52
N GLU A 200 -1.80 15.06 18.45
CA GLU A 200 -2.73 15.77 19.31
C GLU A 200 -3.06 14.94 20.57
N LYS A 201 -3.36 13.66 20.38
CA LYS A 201 -3.71 12.70 21.44
C LYS A 201 -3.17 11.33 21.11
N ASP A 202 -2.70 10.61 22.10
CA ASP A 202 -2.14 9.26 21.98
C ASP A 202 -2.65 8.39 23.12
N ASP A 203 -3.21 7.24 22.82
CA ASP A 203 -3.65 6.25 23.82
C ASP A 203 -2.69 5.04 23.92
N GLY A 204 -1.55 5.09 23.26
CA GLY A 204 -0.55 4.04 23.18
C GLY A 204 -0.74 3.12 21.97
N ARG A 205 -1.96 2.91 21.45
CA ARG A 205 -2.23 2.15 20.24
C ARG A 205 -2.60 3.07 19.07
N LEU A 206 -3.47 4.02 19.32
CA LEU A 206 -4.00 4.93 18.31
C LEU A 206 -3.63 6.38 18.64
N ALA A 207 -2.90 7.03 17.74
CA ALA A 207 -2.55 8.44 17.86
C ALA A 207 -3.41 9.28 16.92
N ARG A 208 -4.08 10.31 17.45
CA ARG A 208 -4.74 11.33 16.63
C ARG A 208 -3.74 12.39 16.24
N ALA A 209 -3.64 12.70 14.95
CA ALA A 209 -2.73 13.68 14.42
C ALA A 209 -3.43 15.04 14.24
N LYS A 210 -2.73 16.11 14.59
CA LYS A 210 -3.07 17.51 14.25
C LYS A 210 -2.22 18.07 13.11
N GLY A 211 -1.16 17.31 12.68
CA GLY A 211 -0.28 17.67 11.59
C GLY A 211 0.61 16.52 11.18
N LEU A 212 1.29 16.68 10.06
CA LEU A 212 2.31 15.76 9.53
C LEU A 212 3.46 16.58 8.97
N VAL A 213 4.69 16.08 9.14
CA VAL A 213 5.90 16.70 8.58
C VAL A 213 6.71 15.66 7.84
N GLU A 214 7.00 15.92 6.56
CA GLU A 214 7.83 15.02 5.74
C GLU A 214 9.31 15.22 6.05
N LYS A 215 9.98 14.17 6.47
CA LYS A 215 11.43 14.10 6.70
C LYS A 215 11.99 15.27 7.52
N PRO A 216 11.42 15.59 8.69
CA PRO A 216 11.92 16.67 9.50
C PRO A 216 13.33 16.38 10.02
N ASP A 217 14.11 17.43 10.22
CA ASP A 217 15.35 17.31 10.98
C ASP A 217 15.08 16.79 12.39
N PRO A 218 15.94 15.92 12.95
CA PRO A 218 15.74 15.34 14.27
C PRO A 218 15.48 16.35 15.39
N GLU A 219 16.10 17.54 15.32
CA GLU A 219 15.96 18.57 16.35
C GLU A 219 14.57 19.21 16.38
N VAL A 220 13.90 19.29 15.22
CA VAL A 220 12.60 19.95 15.07
C VAL A 220 11.45 18.96 14.80
N ALA A 221 11.74 17.67 14.76
CA ALA A 221 10.71 16.64 14.54
C ALA A 221 9.64 16.73 15.66
N PRO A 222 8.34 16.80 15.31
CA PRO A 222 7.26 16.98 16.29
C PRO A 222 7.08 15.78 17.22
N SER A 223 7.47 14.59 16.76
CA SER A 223 7.48 13.35 17.54
C SER A 223 8.49 12.36 16.97
N THR A 224 8.51 11.14 17.48
CA THR A 224 9.23 9.98 16.90
C THR A 224 8.29 9.02 16.16
N LEU A 225 7.00 9.33 16.10
CA LEU A 225 5.99 8.47 15.52
C LEU A 225 5.97 8.61 13.99
N SER A 226 6.60 7.66 13.33
CA SER A 226 6.85 7.65 11.89
C SER A 226 5.78 6.87 11.14
N ILE A 227 5.38 7.39 9.98
CA ILE A 227 4.50 6.69 9.03
C ILE A 227 5.32 5.64 8.31
N ILE A 228 4.76 4.43 8.20
CA ILE A 228 5.29 3.38 7.35
C ILE A 228 4.43 3.20 6.09
N GLY A 229 4.85 2.34 5.19
CA GLY A 229 4.24 2.16 3.86
C GLY A 229 2.85 1.52 3.81
N ARG A 230 1.98 1.80 4.79
CA ARG A 230 0.58 1.34 4.82
C ARG A 230 -0.35 2.50 5.18
N TYR A 231 -1.35 2.74 4.30
CA TYR A 231 -2.27 3.86 4.42
C TYR A 231 -3.69 3.41 4.07
N ILE A 232 -4.67 3.95 4.76
CA ILE A 232 -6.08 4.02 4.34
C ILE A 232 -6.42 5.49 4.23
N LEU A 233 -6.82 5.92 3.04
CA LEU A 233 -6.98 7.33 2.71
C LEU A 233 -8.40 7.63 2.22
N HIS A 234 -8.91 8.78 2.64
CA HIS A 234 -10.12 9.37 2.12
C HIS A 234 -9.81 10.01 0.74
N PRO A 235 -10.71 9.88 -0.27
CA PRO A 235 -10.45 10.39 -1.62
C PRO A 235 -10.19 11.90 -1.71
N LYS A 236 -10.56 12.66 -0.68
CA LYS A 236 -10.23 14.08 -0.56
C LYS A 236 -8.74 14.40 -0.69
N VAL A 237 -7.86 13.43 -0.46
CA VAL A 237 -6.42 13.60 -0.67
C VAL A 237 -6.09 13.97 -2.12
N PHE A 238 -6.92 13.53 -3.08
CA PHE A 238 -6.75 13.85 -4.50
C PHE A 238 -6.94 15.32 -4.81
N ASP A 239 -7.80 16.06 -4.07
CA ASP A 239 -7.97 17.51 -4.23
C ASP A 239 -6.65 18.26 -4.02
N TYR A 240 -5.82 17.77 -3.09
CA TYR A 240 -4.52 18.37 -2.79
C TYR A 240 -3.41 17.84 -3.68
N LEU A 241 -3.46 16.58 -4.09
CA LEU A 241 -2.53 16.00 -5.04
C LEU A 241 -2.68 16.61 -6.45
N GLU A 242 -3.90 17.01 -6.83
CA GLU A 242 -4.18 17.70 -8.10
C GLU A 242 -3.40 19.02 -8.25
N LEU A 243 -3.09 19.68 -7.14
CA LEU A 243 -2.30 20.92 -7.15
C LEU A 243 -0.85 20.72 -7.55
N GLN A 244 -0.37 19.47 -7.64
CA GLN A 244 0.98 19.08 -8.06
C GLN A 244 2.11 19.86 -7.35
N GLN A 245 1.88 20.24 -6.09
CA GLN A 245 2.84 21.01 -5.30
C GLN A 245 4.04 20.14 -4.91
N ARG A 246 5.24 20.62 -5.22
CA ARG A 246 6.48 19.95 -4.87
C ARG A 246 6.90 20.31 -3.44
N GLY A 247 7.27 19.29 -2.67
CA GLY A 247 7.75 19.41 -1.30
C GLY A 247 9.21 18.96 -1.17
N ALA A 248 9.53 18.26 -0.10
CA ALA A 248 10.87 17.77 0.20
C ALA A 248 11.46 16.97 -0.98
N GLY A 249 12.72 17.24 -1.32
CA GLY A 249 13.40 16.60 -2.45
C GLY A 249 12.90 17.01 -3.83
N GLY A 250 12.05 18.04 -3.96
CA GLY A 250 11.46 18.46 -5.22
C GLY A 250 10.39 17.52 -5.77
N GLU A 251 9.94 16.58 -4.96
CA GLU A 251 8.91 15.58 -5.29
C GLU A 251 7.52 16.01 -4.79
N ILE A 252 6.47 15.47 -5.41
CA ILE A 252 5.10 15.60 -4.91
C ILE A 252 4.93 14.56 -3.81
N GLN A 253 4.94 15.04 -2.56
CA GLN A 253 4.91 14.18 -1.38
C GLN A 253 3.48 13.82 -1.00
N LEU A 254 3.23 12.53 -0.73
CA LEU A 254 1.94 12.08 -0.23
C LEU A 254 1.66 12.65 1.17
N THR A 255 2.67 12.75 2.01
CA THR A 255 2.59 13.29 3.37
C THR A 255 2.09 14.74 3.38
N ASP A 256 2.56 15.58 2.44
CA ASP A 256 2.13 16.98 2.35
C ASP A 256 0.65 17.11 1.96
N ALA A 257 0.18 16.23 1.05
CA ALA A 257 -1.23 16.20 0.66
C ALA A 257 -2.11 15.68 1.80
N MET A 258 -1.67 14.63 2.51
CA MET A 258 -2.37 14.11 3.68
C MET A 258 -2.48 15.15 4.80
N ALA A 259 -1.39 15.89 5.08
CA ALA A 259 -1.40 16.97 6.08
C ALA A 259 -2.50 17.99 5.83
N LYS A 260 -2.75 18.34 4.58
CA LYS A 260 -3.81 19.30 4.19
C LYS A 260 -5.24 18.77 4.35
N THR A 261 -5.42 17.45 4.48
CA THR A 261 -6.74 16.88 4.79
C THR A 261 -7.11 17.02 6.26
N ILE A 262 -6.13 17.21 7.16
CA ILE A 262 -6.33 17.33 8.61
C ILE A 262 -7.20 18.58 8.88
N GLY A 263 -8.14 18.44 9.83
CA GLY A 263 -9.15 19.46 10.13
C GLY A 263 -10.46 19.29 9.35
N SER A 264 -10.40 18.69 8.13
CA SER A 264 -11.59 18.39 7.35
C SER A 264 -11.91 16.89 7.30
N VAL A 265 -10.90 16.04 7.52
CA VAL A 265 -10.99 14.58 7.63
C VAL A 265 -10.24 14.16 8.89
N PRO A 266 -10.81 13.31 9.78
CA PRO A 266 -10.07 12.75 10.91
C PRO A 266 -8.80 12.04 10.43
N PHE A 267 -7.71 12.15 11.21
CA PHE A 267 -6.43 11.54 10.86
C PHE A 267 -5.84 10.78 12.05
N HIS A 268 -5.57 9.50 11.86
CA HIS A 268 -5.07 8.64 12.92
C HIS A 268 -3.84 7.84 12.47
N GLY A 269 -2.90 7.67 13.39
CA GLY A 269 -1.78 6.74 13.28
C GLY A 269 -2.04 5.51 14.14
N LEU A 270 -2.04 4.33 13.54
CA LEU A 270 -2.18 3.05 14.24
C LEU A 270 -0.81 2.43 14.48
N ARG A 271 -0.41 2.22 15.73
CA ARG A 271 0.67 1.28 16.07
C ARG A 271 0.16 -0.14 15.89
N PHE A 272 0.54 -0.76 14.79
CA PHE A 272 0.12 -2.11 14.46
C PHE A 272 0.92 -3.16 15.27
N GLU A 273 0.32 -4.31 15.49
CA GLU A 273 1.01 -5.47 16.05
C GLU A 273 1.73 -6.23 14.94
N GLY A 274 3.06 -6.33 15.03
CA GLY A 274 3.88 -7.01 14.03
C GLY A 274 5.30 -6.46 13.97
N GLN A 275 6.07 -6.98 13.03
CA GLN A 275 7.43 -6.56 12.76
C GLN A 275 7.55 -6.05 11.33
N ARG A 276 8.04 -4.81 11.17
CA ARG A 276 8.33 -4.22 9.86
C ARG A 276 9.75 -4.49 9.44
N PHE A 277 9.93 -4.71 8.13
CA PHE A 277 11.21 -4.82 7.46
C PHE A 277 11.27 -3.81 6.31
N ASP A 278 12.25 -2.90 6.35
CA ASP A 278 12.52 -1.95 5.26
C ASP A 278 13.29 -2.66 4.14
N CYS A 279 12.55 -3.32 3.26
CA CYS A 279 13.15 -3.99 2.09
C CYS A 279 13.54 -3.01 0.98
N GLY A 280 13.36 -1.71 1.17
CA GLY A 280 13.98 -0.65 0.36
C GLY A 280 15.46 -0.41 0.70
N ASP A 281 15.96 -0.98 1.80
CA ASP A 281 17.35 -0.99 2.23
C ASP A 281 17.93 -2.41 2.21
N LYS A 282 19.23 -2.55 1.90
CA LYS A 282 19.88 -3.86 1.76
C LYS A 282 19.89 -4.65 3.06
N VAL A 283 20.15 -4.00 4.19
CA VAL A 283 20.20 -4.67 5.51
C VAL A 283 18.81 -5.12 5.91
N GLY A 284 17.80 -4.26 5.76
CA GLY A 284 16.41 -4.61 6.03
C GLY A 284 15.91 -5.75 5.14
N PHE A 285 16.30 -5.78 3.87
CA PHE A 285 15.98 -6.85 2.93
C PHE A 285 16.61 -8.19 3.34
N LEU A 286 17.92 -8.19 3.72
CA LEU A 286 18.58 -9.39 4.20
C LEU A 286 17.99 -9.88 5.53
N HIS A 287 17.66 -8.96 6.44
CA HIS A 287 16.98 -9.29 7.69
C HIS A 287 15.61 -9.95 7.45
N ALA A 288 14.82 -9.40 6.52
CA ALA A 288 13.57 -10.03 6.11
C ALA A 288 13.77 -11.47 5.62
N ASN A 289 14.74 -11.68 4.71
CA ASN A 289 15.05 -13.02 4.20
C ASN A 289 15.36 -14.01 5.32
N VAL A 290 16.18 -13.62 6.29
CA VAL A 290 16.55 -14.49 7.43
C VAL A 290 15.31 -14.83 8.26
N VAL A 291 14.51 -13.83 8.64
CA VAL A 291 13.35 -14.05 9.51
C VAL A 291 12.27 -14.88 8.80
N PHE A 292 11.96 -14.56 7.55
CA PHE A 292 10.94 -15.31 6.78
C PHE A 292 11.39 -16.73 6.46
N ALA A 293 12.68 -16.99 6.21
CA ALA A 293 13.20 -18.34 6.05
C ALA A 293 13.09 -19.15 7.35
N LEU A 294 13.31 -18.53 8.51
CA LEU A 294 13.17 -19.18 9.82
C LEU A 294 11.71 -19.46 10.21
N ASP A 295 10.74 -18.79 9.60
CA ASP A 295 9.31 -19.04 9.79
C ASP A 295 8.78 -20.21 8.93
N ARG A 296 9.52 -20.60 7.92
CA ARG A 296 9.16 -21.68 6.98
C ARG A 296 9.46 -23.05 7.58
N GLU A 297 8.44 -23.88 7.78
CA GLU A 297 8.59 -25.24 8.33
C GLU A 297 9.53 -26.13 7.50
N ASP A 298 9.49 -25.97 6.16
CA ASP A 298 10.31 -26.71 5.20
C ASP A 298 11.77 -26.27 5.14
N LEU A 299 12.12 -25.08 5.66
CA LEU A 299 13.45 -24.49 5.57
C LEU A 299 14.12 -24.27 6.93
N ALA A 300 13.33 -24.03 7.97
CA ALA A 300 13.82 -23.49 9.25
C ALA A 300 14.90 -24.37 9.90
N SER A 301 14.83 -25.70 9.81
CA SER A 301 15.81 -26.62 10.41
C SER A 301 17.17 -26.46 9.76
N ASP A 302 17.21 -26.67 8.46
CA ASP A 302 18.47 -26.68 7.69
C ASP A 302 19.08 -25.29 7.63
N PHE A 303 18.22 -24.25 7.56
CA PHE A 303 18.70 -22.88 7.55
C PHE A 303 19.29 -22.44 8.90
N ARG A 304 18.76 -22.91 10.05
CA ARG A 304 19.39 -22.68 11.36
C ARG A 304 20.77 -23.31 11.45
N GLU A 305 20.92 -24.51 10.90
CA GLU A 305 22.21 -25.19 10.84
C GLU A 305 23.21 -24.42 9.97
N ALA A 306 22.77 -23.98 8.78
CA ALA A 306 23.57 -23.15 7.90
C ALA A 306 24.01 -21.83 8.58
N LEU A 307 23.10 -21.15 9.29
CA LEU A 307 23.42 -19.92 10.01
C LEU A 307 24.47 -20.15 11.12
N ARG A 308 24.43 -21.28 11.84
CA ARG A 308 25.43 -21.61 12.86
C ARG A 308 26.82 -21.84 12.30
N SER A 309 26.90 -22.24 11.03
CA SER A 309 28.21 -22.44 10.35
C SER A 309 28.89 -21.14 9.94
N ILE A 310 28.16 -20.01 9.97
CA ILE A 310 28.72 -18.69 9.66
C ILE A 310 29.43 -18.18 10.91
N GLN A 311 30.74 -18.03 10.80
CA GLN A 311 31.54 -17.36 11.83
C GLN A 311 31.30 -15.85 11.71
N ILE A 312 30.71 -15.23 12.74
CA ILE A 312 30.45 -13.77 12.81
C ILE A 312 31.42 -13.21 13.85
#